data_88f630693a2bc0ff4317de0f2d022f40
#
_entry.id   88f630693a2bc0ff4317de0f2d022f40
#
_cell.length_a   1.000
_cell.length_b   1.000
_cell.length_c   1.000
_cell.angle_alpha   90.00
_cell.angle_beta   90.00
_cell.angle_gamma   90.00
#
_symmetry.space_group_name_H-M   'P 1'
#
loop_
_entity.id
_entity.type
_entity.pdbx_description
1 polymer ?
#
loop_
_entity_poly.entity_id
_entity_poly.type
_entity_poly.pdbx_seq_one_letter_code
_entity_poly.pdbx_strand_id
1 'polypeptide(L)'
;MTAIQTALRSRSASVLLSSAPGVTTTTGTPAMGSFDVERIRADFPILGLKVGGKPLVYLDNAASSQMPQPVIDRLVRYQTTQHANINRGVHYLSETATSEYEEARRKLQRFINAREDREVIFTSGTTEAINLVMHGYGRKFIGAGDEIILTTLEHHSNIVPWQMLAEEKGAKIRVVPINDAGELLIGEYEKLFNERTKFVGVMHVSNALGTINPVKQMIAFAHAHGVPVLVDGAQAAPHMKVDVADLDCDFYAFSGHKLCGPTGIGILYGKAALLERMQPFKGGGDMILSVTFEKTTYNTIPHKFEAGTPPIAAAIGLGAAVDYLSGIGMDVIAAHELALLNHATEQVNRMPGVRIIGTAGNKAAVLSFAVDGVHPHDVGTLLNQEGVAVRTGHHCAQPVMQRFRVPATSRASFAFYNSMAEVDALIAGIRTVQKVFA
;
A
#
# COMPACT_ATOMS: atom_id res chain seq x y z
N MET A 1 -29.86 36.19 -20.24
CA MET A 1 -30.54 34.92 -20.53
C MET A 1 -31.21 35.05 -21.91
N THR A 2 -30.50 34.77 -22.97
CA THR A 2 -31.11 34.67 -24.32
C THR A 2 -30.04 34.23 -25.31
N ALA A 3 -30.37 33.33 -26.16
CA ALA A 3 -29.69 32.93 -27.40
C ALA A 3 -28.70 31.74 -27.42
N ILE A 4 -28.23 31.21 -26.33
CA ILE A 4 -27.28 30.05 -26.38
C ILE A 4 -27.96 28.70 -26.04
N GLN A 5 -29.17 28.72 -25.46
CA GLN A 5 -29.88 27.48 -25.06
C GLN A 5 -30.76 26.85 -26.15
N THR A 6 -30.91 27.47 -27.33
CA THR A 6 -31.82 26.98 -28.41
C THR A 6 -31.09 26.19 -29.52
N ALA A 7 -29.75 26.22 -29.54
CA ALA A 7 -28.98 25.61 -30.66
C ALA A 7 -28.53 24.14 -30.43
N LEU A 8 -28.83 23.53 -29.28
CA LEU A 8 -28.35 22.18 -28.93
C LEU A 8 -29.41 21.08 -28.97
N ARG A 9 -30.60 21.36 -29.54
CA ARG A 9 -31.72 20.39 -29.59
C ARG A 9 -32.09 19.88 -30.98
N SER A 10 -31.19 19.73 -31.92
CA SER A 10 -31.54 19.09 -33.20
C SER A 10 -30.32 18.40 -33.84
N ARG A 11 -29.98 17.19 -33.39
CA ARG A 11 -29.34 16.14 -34.20
C ARG A 11 -29.40 14.80 -33.41
N SER A 12 -30.61 14.22 -33.42
CA SER A 12 -30.78 12.79 -33.12
C SER A 12 -30.63 12.04 -34.45
N ALA A 13 -29.52 11.36 -34.65
CA ALA A 13 -29.36 10.38 -35.71
C ALA A 13 -29.74 9.01 -35.16
N SER A 14 -30.83 8.44 -35.69
CA SER A 14 -31.28 7.07 -35.46
C SER A 14 -30.28 6.07 -36.03
N VAL A 15 -29.69 5.22 -35.17
CA VAL A 15 -28.96 4.02 -35.60
C VAL A 15 -29.86 2.81 -35.38
N LEU A 16 -30.17 2.12 -36.49
CA LEU A 16 -30.94 0.88 -36.52
C LEU A 16 -30.21 -0.24 -35.78
N LEU A 17 -30.91 -0.85 -34.83
CA LEU A 17 -30.49 -2.07 -34.15
C LEU A 17 -30.66 -3.27 -35.09
N SER A 18 -29.57 -3.90 -35.46
CA SER A 18 -29.52 -5.23 -36.06
C SER A 18 -29.54 -6.27 -34.93
N SER A 19 -30.48 -7.19 -35.00
CA SER A 19 -30.71 -8.31 -34.10
C SER A 19 -29.56 -9.31 -34.18
N ALA A 20 -28.86 -9.58 -33.05
CA ALA A 20 -27.92 -10.68 -32.89
C ALA A 20 -28.63 -11.91 -32.28
N PRO A 21 -28.20 -13.14 -32.63
CA PRO A 21 -28.86 -14.38 -32.24
C PRO A 21 -28.54 -14.78 -30.79
N GLY A 22 -29.46 -15.55 -30.21
CA GLY A 22 -29.56 -15.90 -28.80
C GLY A 22 -28.30 -16.45 -28.14
N VAL A 23 -28.02 -15.91 -26.95
CA VAL A 23 -27.03 -16.43 -25.99
C VAL A 23 -27.73 -17.45 -25.11
N THR A 24 -27.38 -18.72 -25.24
CA THR A 24 -27.71 -19.78 -24.30
C THR A 24 -26.94 -19.56 -23.00
N THR A 25 -27.64 -19.32 -21.92
CA THR A 25 -27.07 -19.25 -20.56
C THR A 25 -26.70 -20.66 -20.10
N THR A 26 -25.43 -21.02 -20.20
CA THR A 26 -24.88 -22.15 -19.46
C THR A 26 -24.44 -21.64 -18.09
N THR A 27 -25.17 -22.02 -17.04
CA THR A 27 -24.77 -21.89 -15.64
C THR A 27 -23.68 -22.91 -15.33
N GLY A 28 -22.46 -22.63 -15.72
CA GLY A 28 -21.28 -23.37 -15.29
C GLY A 28 -20.46 -22.44 -14.38
N THR A 29 -20.26 -22.84 -13.13
CA THR A 29 -19.25 -22.24 -12.25
C THR A 29 -17.92 -22.25 -13.02
N PRO A 30 -17.23 -21.12 -13.22
CA PRO A 30 -15.94 -21.15 -13.91
C PRO A 30 -14.98 -21.99 -13.06
N ALA A 31 -14.47 -23.07 -13.63
CA ALA A 31 -13.32 -23.76 -13.08
C ALA A 31 -12.23 -22.71 -12.90
N MET A 32 -11.65 -22.59 -11.68
CA MET A 32 -10.49 -21.74 -11.43
C MET A 32 -9.40 -22.16 -12.42
N GLY A 33 -9.22 -21.36 -13.47
CA GLY A 33 -8.12 -21.54 -14.41
C GLY A 33 -6.82 -21.51 -13.61
N SER A 34 -5.89 -22.42 -13.88
CA SER A 34 -4.59 -22.42 -13.24
C SER A 34 -3.95 -21.05 -13.40
N PHE A 35 -3.48 -20.46 -12.30
CA PHE A 35 -2.75 -19.18 -12.31
C PHE A 35 -1.50 -19.31 -13.20
N ASP A 36 -1.52 -18.64 -14.34
CA ASP A 36 -0.43 -18.69 -15.33
C ASP A 36 0.57 -17.57 -15.04
N VAL A 37 1.56 -17.88 -14.21
CA VAL A 37 2.61 -16.91 -13.83
C VAL A 37 3.44 -16.46 -15.03
N GLU A 38 3.70 -17.33 -16.00
CA GLU A 38 4.54 -16.98 -17.17
C GLU A 38 3.83 -15.96 -18.07
N ARG A 39 2.53 -16.12 -18.28
CA ARG A 39 1.73 -15.12 -18.99
C ARG A 39 1.74 -13.77 -18.27
N ILE A 40 1.62 -13.77 -16.95
CA ILE A 40 1.66 -12.52 -16.14
C ILE A 40 3.04 -11.89 -16.23
N ARG A 41 4.12 -12.68 -16.11
CA ARG A 41 5.50 -12.20 -16.20
C ARG A 41 5.81 -11.49 -17.53
N ALA A 42 5.18 -11.92 -18.62
CA ALA A 42 5.34 -11.28 -19.93
C ALA A 42 4.88 -9.81 -19.95
N ASP A 43 3.99 -9.42 -19.04
CA ASP A 43 3.56 -8.03 -18.87
C ASP A 43 4.59 -7.13 -18.16
N PHE A 44 5.67 -7.72 -17.61
CA PHE A 44 6.70 -6.99 -16.85
C PHE A 44 8.04 -6.96 -17.59
N PRO A 45 8.29 -5.96 -18.46
CA PRO A 45 9.50 -5.93 -19.31
C PRO A 45 10.80 -6.01 -18.52
N ILE A 46 10.84 -5.42 -17.33
CA ILE A 46 12.01 -5.36 -16.47
C ILE A 46 12.49 -6.77 -16.03
N LEU A 47 11.58 -7.73 -15.91
CA LEU A 47 11.91 -9.12 -15.52
C LEU A 47 12.71 -9.86 -16.59
N GLY A 48 12.77 -9.34 -17.83
CA GLY A 48 13.62 -9.85 -18.90
C GLY A 48 15.08 -9.41 -18.81
N LEU A 49 15.45 -8.55 -17.85
CA LEU A 49 16.82 -8.08 -17.68
C LEU A 49 17.78 -9.18 -17.20
N LYS A 50 19.06 -8.97 -17.50
CA LYS A 50 20.17 -9.79 -16.97
C LYS A 50 21.10 -8.93 -16.12
N VAL A 51 21.50 -9.46 -14.99
CA VAL A 51 22.46 -8.84 -14.05
C VAL A 51 23.71 -9.72 -14.02
N GLY A 52 24.85 -9.18 -14.41
CA GLY A 52 26.10 -9.96 -14.51
C GLY A 52 26.02 -11.18 -15.45
N GLY A 53 25.16 -11.10 -16.49
CA GLY A 53 24.91 -12.22 -17.42
C GLY A 53 23.87 -13.26 -16.95
N LYS A 54 23.41 -13.18 -15.71
CA LYS A 54 22.36 -14.05 -15.13
C LYS A 54 20.97 -13.40 -15.24
N PRO A 55 19.88 -14.17 -15.38
CA PRO A 55 18.52 -13.62 -15.32
C PRO A 55 18.28 -12.86 -14.02
N LEU A 56 17.57 -11.72 -14.09
CA LEU A 56 17.14 -11.01 -12.90
C LEU A 56 16.11 -11.82 -12.14
N VAL A 57 16.37 -12.07 -10.87
CA VAL A 57 15.43 -12.62 -9.87
C VAL A 57 15.11 -11.50 -8.88
N TYR A 58 13.98 -10.83 -9.07
CA TYR A 58 13.61 -9.66 -8.27
C TYR A 58 12.75 -10.06 -7.07
N LEU A 59 13.34 -10.04 -5.86
CA LEU A 59 12.71 -10.44 -4.60
C LEU A 59 12.75 -9.31 -3.55
N ASP A 60 12.69 -8.02 -3.99
CA ASP A 60 12.59 -6.86 -3.09
C ASP A 60 11.23 -6.14 -3.23
N ASN A 61 10.15 -6.90 -3.43
CA ASN A 61 8.80 -6.37 -3.69
C ASN A 61 8.21 -5.59 -2.50
N ALA A 62 8.55 -5.94 -1.27
CA ALA A 62 8.13 -5.18 -0.08
C ALA A 62 8.77 -3.78 0.00
N ALA A 63 9.81 -3.50 -0.78
CA ALA A 63 10.34 -2.14 -0.95
C ALA A 63 9.61 -1.39 -2.06
N SER A 64 9.49 -2.01 -3.25
CA SER A 64 8.75 -1.47 -4.40
C SER A 64 8.43 -2.62 -5.35
N SER A 65 7.19 -2.72 -5.83
CA SER A 65 6.83 -3.68 -6.87
C SER A 65 7.23 -3.16 -8.26
N GLN A 66 7.33 -4.06 -9.22
CA GLN A 66 7.56 -3.71 -10.62
C GLN A 66 6.26 -3.25 -11.30
N MET A 67 6.37 -2.46 -12.35
CA MET A 67 5.24 -1.89 -13.07
C MET A 67 4.97 -2.71 -14.34
N PRO A 68 3.72 -3.19 -14.56
CA PRO A 68 3.38 -3.92 -15.77
C PRO A 68 3.19 -2.98 -16.97
N GLN A 69 3.38 -3.51 -18.19
CA GLN A 69 3.28 -2.75 -19.43
C GLN A 69 1.96 -1.96 -19.58
N PRO A 70 0.77 -2.50 -19.23
CA PRO A 70 -0.48 -1.74 -19.32
C PRO A 70 -0.48 -0.44 -18.50
N VAL A 71 0.20 -0.43 -17.34
CA VAL A 71 0.35 0.77 -16.51
C VAL A 71 1.33 1.77 -17.14
N ILE A 72 2.45 1.28 -17.68
CA ILE A 72 3.43 2.10 -18.43
C ILE A 72 2.74 2.75 -19.63
N ASP A 73 2.00 1.99 -20.42
CA ASP A 73 1.27 2.48 -21.60
C ASP A 73 0.21 3.52 -21.21
N ARG A 74 -0.45 3.33 -20.08
CA ARG A 74 -1.41 4.31 -19.56
C ARG A 74 -0.77 5.66 -19.22
N LEU A 75 0.41 5.63 -18.61
CA LEU A 75 1.19 6.83 -18.31
C LEU A 75 1.66 7.53 -19.59
N VAL A 76 2.20 6.77 -20.54
CA VAL A 76 2.62 7.30 -21.85
C VAL A 76 1.45 7.93 -22.58
N ARG A 77 0.31 7.25 -22.64
CA ARG A 77 -0.92 7.77 -23.27
C ARG A 77 -1.36 9.09 -22.64
N TYR A 78 -1.38 9.19 -21.32
CA TYR A 78 -1.73 10.44 -20.66
C TYR A 78 -0.79 11.58 -21.08
N GLN A 79 0.53 11.37 -21.00
CA GLN A 79 1.51 12.38 -21.33
C GLN A 79 1.46 12.82 -22.80
N THR A 80 1.18 11.90 -23.70
CA THR A 80 1.23 12.19 -25.15
C THR A 80 -0.08 12.73 -25.72
N THR A 81 -1.23 12.45 -25.09
CA THR A 81 -2.54 12.74 -25.69
C THR A 81 -3.56 13.43 -24.77
N GLN A 82 -3.32 13.51 -23.45
CA GLN A 82 -4.33 13.95 -22.48
C GLN A 82 -3.79 14.94 -21.44
N HIS A 83 -2.49 15.29 -21.51
CA HIS A 83 -1.85 16.11 -20.48
C HIS A 83 -2.42 17.54 -20.43
N ALA A 84 -3.00 17.89 -19.29
CA ALA A 84 -3.47 19.22 -18.93
C ALA A 84 -3.59 19.36 -17.43
N ASN A 85 -3.70 20.60 -16.92
CA ASN A 85 -4.13 20.82 -15.53
C ASN A 85 -5.63 20.51 -15.39
N ILE A 86 -6.04 20.11 -14.18
CA ILE A 86 -7.41 19.68 -13.87
C ILE A 86 -8.23 20.80 -13.20
N ASN A 87 -9.54 20.57 -13.09
CA ASN A 87 -10.56 21.32 -12.32
C ASN A 87 -10.98 22.69 -12.90
N ARG A 88 -10.07 23.52 -13.40
CA ARG A 88 -10.40 24.94 -13.75
C ARG A 88 -10.39 25.26 -15.24
N GLY A 89 -9.89 24.36 -16.07
CA GLY A 89 -9.86 24.57 -17.52
C GLY A 89 -11.21 24.26 -18.16
N VAL A 90 -11.65 25.14 -19.07
CA VAL A 90 -12.89 24.94 -19.84
C VAL A 90 -12.62 24.44 -21.26
N HIS A 91 -11.55 23.69 -21.44
CA HIS A 91 -11.14 23.12 -22.71
C HIS A 91 -11.02 21.60 -22.62
N TYR A 92 -11.16 20.94 -23.78
CA TYR A 92 -11.22 19.48 -23.92
C TYR A 92 -10.15 18.72 -23.11
N LEU A 93 -8.88 19.13 -23.14
CA LEU A 93 -7.81 18.43 -22.44
C LEU A 93 -7.96 18.53 -20.91
N SER A 94 -8.37 19.68 -20.38
CA SER A 94 -8.60 19.85 -18.95
C SER A 94 -9.79 19.03 -18.46
N GLU A 95 -10.89 19.00 -19.21
CA GLU A 95 -12.07 18.19 -18.88
C GLU A 95 -11.74 16.70 -18.93
N THR A 96 -10.98 16.25 -19.95
CA THR A 96 -10.51 14.88 -20.07
C THR A 96 -9.60 14.48 -18.91
N ALA A 97 -8.59 15.31 -18.59
CA ALA A 97 -7.67 15.04 -17.49
C ALA A 97 -8.38 15.00 -16.13
N THR A 98 -9.36 15.90 -15.90
CA THR A 98 -10.18 15.91 -14.68
C THR A 98 -11.02 14.62 -14.57
N SER A 99 -11.69 14.24 -15.65
CA SER A 99 -12.49 13.00 -15.68
C SER A 99 -11.67 11.76 -15.38
N GLU A 100 -10.49 11.64 -15.96
CA GLU A 100 -9.57 10.50 -15.76
C GLU A 100 -8.97 10.47 -14.33
N TYR A 101 -8.68 11.65 -13.76
CA TYR A 101 -8.20 11.78 -12.40
C TYR A 101 -9.26 11.33 -11.38
N GLU A 102 -10.50 11.81 -11.55
CA GLU A 102 -11.60 11.41 -10.66
C GLU A 102 -12.04 9.95 -10.90
N GLU A 103 -11.92 9.42 -12.12
CA GLU A 103 -12.15 7.99 -12.34
C GLU A 103 -11.09 7.13 -11.63
N ALA A 104 -9.81 7.57 -11.58
CA ALA A 104 -8.79 6.89 -10.80
C ALA A 104 -9.16 6.85 -9.30
N ARG A 105 -9.72 7.95 -8.74
CA ARG A 105 -10.24 7.99 -7.36
C ARG A 105 -11.35 6.97 -7.14
N ARG A 106 -12.33 6.89 -8.05
CA ARG A 106 -13.43 5.91 -7.98
C ARG A 106 -12.93 4.46 -8.10
N LYS A 107 -11.91 4.19 -8.91
CA LYS A 107 -11.28 2.86 -8.98
C LYS A 107 -10.64 2.46 -7.64
N LEU A 108 -9.92 3.38 -7.03
CA LEU A 108 -9.31 3.17 -5.71
C LEU A 108 -10.35 3.00 -4.61
N GLN A 109 -11.44 3.79 -4.64
CA GLN A 109 -12.58 3.65 -3.75
C GLN A 109 -13.16 2.22 -3.83
N ARG A 110 -13.40 1.71 -5.04
CA ARG A 110 -13.89 0.33 -5.25
C ARG A 110 -12.88 -0.73 -4.82
N PHE A 111 -11.59 -0.50 -5.09
CA PHE A 111 -10.52 -1.44 -4.78
C PHE A 111 -10.40 -1.73 -3.28
N ILE A 112 -10.60 -0.73 -2.42
CA ILE A 112 -10.56 -0.87 -0.97
C ILE A 112 -11.96 -0.98 -0.34
N ASN A 113 -13.02 -1.02 -1.15
CA ASN A 113 -14.43 -1.02 -0.73
C ASN A 113 -14.78 0.13 0.23
N ALA A 114 -14.28 1.36 -0.03
CA ALA A 114 -14.72 2.53 0.69
C ALA A 114 -16.16 2.90 0.31
N ARG A 115 -16.91 3.54 1.21
CA ARG A 115 -18.33 3.88 0.98
C ARG A 115 -18.50 4.95 -0.09
N GLU A 116 -17.67 5.97 -0.06
CA GLU A 116 -17.74 7.13 -0.95
C GLU A 116 -16.35 7.47 -1.52
N ASP A 117 -16.28 7.97 -2.74
CA ASP A 117 -15.02 8.38 -3.37
C ASP A 117 -14.37 9.58 -2.66
N ARG A 118 -15.18 10.45 -2.04
CA ARG A 118 -14.67 11.58 -1.23
C ARG A 118 -13.93 11.16 0.05
N GLU A 119 -13.98 9.89 0.45
CA GLU A 119 -13.20 9.30 1.54
C GLU A 119 -11.78 8.91 1.11
N VAL A 120 -11.47 9.00 -0.19
CA VAL A 120 -10.17 8.66 -0.78
C VAL A 120 -9.41 9.94 -1.13
N ILE A 121 -8.28 10.16 -0.47
CA ILE A 121 -7.44 11.35 -0.63
C ILE A 121 -6.13 10.92 -1.27
N PHE A 122 -5.72 11.60 -2.34
CA PHE A 122 -4.41 11.42 -2.94
C PHE A 122 -3.32 12.09 -2.11
N THR A 123 -2.26 11.34 -1.85
CA THR A 123 -1.05 11.78 -1.16
C THR A 123 0.18 11.37 -1.96
N SER A 124 1.38 11.76 -1.55
CA SER A 124 2.62 11.29 -2.21
C SER A 124 3.04 9.87 -1.80
N GLY A 125 2.34 9.25 -0.86
CA GLY A 125 2.60 7.90 -0.35
C GLY A 125 2.13 7.72 1.08
N THR A 126 2.29 6.52 1.63
CA THR A 126 1.89 6.14 3.00
C THR A 126 2.46 7.09 4.06
N THR A 127 3.72 7.49 3.91
CA THR A 127 4.36 8.40 4.87
C THR A 127 3.62 9.75 4.94
N GLU A 128 3.28 10.34 3.78
CA GLU A 128 2.50 11.57 3.78
C GLU A 128 1.08 11.36 4.30
N ALA A 129 0.45 10.27 3.97
CA ALA A 129 -0.90 9.93 4.45
C ALA A 129 -0.94 9.86 5.99
N ILE A 130 0.03 9.20 6.62
CA ILE A 130 0.14 9.13 8.09
C ILE A 130 0.44 10.52 8.68
N ASN A 131 1.34 11.29 8.08
CA ASN A 131 1.61 12.67 8.49
C ASN A 131 0.36 13.57 8.38
N LEU A 132 -0.45 13.40 7.33
CA LEU A 132 -1.71 14.14 7.17
C LEU A 132 -2.66 13.86 8.34
N VAL A 133 -2.80 12.58 8.75
CA VAL A 133 -3.62 12.21 9.92
C VAL A 133 -3.02 12.79 11.20
N MET A 134 -1.71 12.68 11.40
CA MET A 134 -1.04 13.25 12.55
C MET A 134 -1.26 14.77 12.64
N HIS A 135 -1.08 15.51 11.55
CA HIS A 135 -1.26 16.97 11.51
C HIS A 135 -2.74 17.38 11.61
N GLY A 136 -3.61 16.75 10.78
CA GLY A 136 -5.00 17.16 10.65
C GLY A 136 -5.88 16.69 11.82
N TYR A 137 -5.65 15.47 12.30
CA TYR A 137 -6.37 14.87 13.43
C TYR A 137 -5.59 15.01 14.73
N GLY A 138 -4.36 14.49 14.77
CA GLY A 138 -3.58 14.38 16.01
C GLY A 138 -3.38 15.74 16.68
N ARG A 139 -2.89 16.75 15.98
CA ARG A 139 -2.69 18.10 16.55
C ARG A 139 -3.95 18.75 17.10
N LYS A 140 -5.12 18.38 16.58
CA LYS A 140 -6.40 18.94 17.00
C LYS A 140 -6.99 18.23 18.21
N PHE A 141 -6.84 16.92 18.32
CA PHE A 141 -7.58 16.09 19.26
C PHE A 141 -6.72 15.42 20.33
N ILE A 142 -5.39 15.50 20.23
CA ILE A 142 -4.44 14.93 21.20
C ILE A 142 -3.75 16.06 21.95
N GLY A 143 -3.75 15.98 23.27
CA GLY A 143 -3.20 16.97 24.19
C GLY A 143 -2.20 16.38 25.18
N ALA A 144 -1.80 17.23 26.16
CA ALA A 144 -0.83 16.85 27.17
C ALA A 144 -1.34 15.70 28.07
N GLY A 145 -0.50 14.69 28.21
CA GLY A 145 -0.79 13.50 29.02
C GLY A 145 -1.68 12.47 28.31
N ASP A 146 -2.20 12.74 27.12
CA ASP A 146 -2.91 11.76 26.31
C ASP A 146 -1.95 10.66 25.83
N GLU A 147 -2.49 9.50 25.47
CA GLU A 147 -1.71 8.33 25.06
C GLU A 147 -2.06 7.89 23.64
N ILE A 148 -1.00 7.56 22.88
CA ILE A 148 -1.06 7.02 21.53
C ILE A 148 -0.52 5.60 21.57
N ILE A 149 -1.31 4.61 21.15
CA ILE A 149 -0.86 3.22 21.09
C ILE A 149 -0.29 2.93 19.71
N LEU A 150 0.95 2.42 19.67
CA LEU A 150 1.62 1.90 18.49
C LEU A 150 2.04 0.46 18.76
N THR A 151 2.55 -0.25 17.74
CA THR A 151 3.07 -1.61 17.92
C THR A 151 4.58 -1.69 17.71
N THR A 152 5.22 -2.73 18.25
CA THR A 152 6.65 -3.01 18.00
C THR A 152 6.94 -3.27 16.53
N LEU A 153 5.95 -3.68 15.74
CA LEU A 153 6.09 -4.01 14.34
C LEU A 153 6.13 -2.81 13.40
N GLU A 154 5.80 -1.60 13.87
CA GLU A 154 5.58 -0.45 13.01
C GLU A 154 6.79 -0.08 12.14
N HIS A 155 6.50 0.30 10.90
CA HIS A 155 7.44 1.00 10.03
C HIS A 155 7.74 2.40 10.61
N HIS A 156 8.93 2.94 10.39
CA HIS A 156 9.33 4.26 10.89
C HIS A 156 8.33 5.36 10.50
N SER A 157 7.67 5.27 9.35
CA SER A 157 6.62 6.22 8.94
C SER A 157 5.39 6.24 9.85
N ASN A 158 5.13 5.16 10.60
CA ASN A 158 4.07 5.09 11.60
C ASN A 158 4.60 5.13 13.05
N ILE A 159 5.84 5.56 13.25
CA ILE A 159 6.42 5.84 14.56
C ILE A 159 6.77 7.32 14.69
N VAL A 160 7.62 7.81 13.77
CA VAL A 160 8.25 9.13 13.88
C VAL A 160 7.23 10.27 13.91
N PRO A 161 6.19 10.31 13.07
CA PRO A 161 5.19 11.39 13.15
C PRO A 161 4.51 11.46 14.52
N TRP A 162 4.22 10.32 15.13
CA TRP A 162 3.61 10.27 16.47
C TRP A 162 4.57 10.67 17.58
N GLN A 163 5.88 10.37 17.43
CA GLN A 163 6.91 10.89 18.35
C GLN A 163 6.99 12.41 18.27
N MET A 164 7.01 12.99 17.07
CA MET A 164 6.99 14.44 16.88
C MET A 164 5.76 15.07 17.52
N LEU A 165 4.58 14.47 17.35
CA LEU A 165 3.36 14.96 18.00
C LEU A 165 3.42 14.82 19.52
N ALA A 166 3.93 13.70 20.03
CA ALA A 166 4.06 13.46 21.47
C ALA A 166 5.00 14.50 22.12
N GLU A 167 6.12 14.81 21.49
CA GLU A 167 7.04 15.87 21.93
C GLU A 167 6.37 17.26 21.88
N GLU A 168 5.65 17.58 20.79
CA GLU A 168 4.97 18.86 20.61
C GLU A 168 3.86 19.07 21.66
N LYS A 169 3.10 18.03 21.96
CA LYS A 169 1.87 18.11 22.78
C LYS A 169 2.04 17.67 24.22
N GLY A 170 3.15 17.04 24.58
CA GLY A 170 3.32 16.38 25.88
C GLY A 170 2.47 15.11 26.02
N ALA A 171 2.16 14.45 24.91
CA ALA A 171 1.50 13.15 24.88
C ALA A 171 2.50 12.00 25.10
N LYS A 172 2.02 10.77 25.25
CA LYS A 172 2.87 9.58 25.50
C LYS A 172 2.59 8.51 24.46
N ILE A 173 3.64 7.84 24.01
CA ILE A 173 3.53 6.65 23.19
C ILE A 173 3.54 5.41 24.08
N ARG A 174 2.56 4.51 23.85
CA ARG A 174 2.47 3.18 24.46
C ARG A 174 2.68 2.15 23.39
N VAL A 175 3.50 1.12 23.66
CA VAL A 175 3.90 0.16 22.63
C VAL A 175 3.40 -1.24 22.94
N VAL A 176 2.67 -1.84 22.00
CA VAL A 176 2.22 -3.23 22.06
C VAL A 176 3.42 -4.15 21.75
N PRO A 177 3.80 -5.06 22.66
CA PRO A 177 4.89 -5.99 22.43
C PRO A 177 4.52 -7.14 21.49
N ILE A 178 5.54 -7.86 21.01
CA ILE A 178 5.43 -9.07 20.21
C ILE A 178 6.06 -10.28 20.90
N ASN A 179 5.58 -11.49 20.55
CA ASN A 179 6.17 -12.75 20.98
C ASN A 179 7.42 -13.12 20.14
N ASP A 180 8.02 -14.29 20.39
CA ASP A 180 9.21 -14.77 19.66
C ASP A 180 8.92 -15.17 18.21
N ALA A 181 7.67 -15.42 17.85
CA ALA A 181 7.25 -15.65 16.46
C ALA A 181 7.09 -14.33 15.67
N GLY A 182 7.05 -13.18 16.36
CA GLY A 182 6.82 -11.88 15.74
C GLY A 182 5.33 -11.54 15.59
N GLU A 183 4.47 -12.08 16.47
CA GLU A 183 3.04 -11.81 16.54
C GLU A 183 2.72 -10.85 17.69
N LEU A 184 1.76 -9.96 17.51
CA LEU A 184 1.32 -9.02 18.54
C LEU A 184 0.69 -9.76 19.73
N LEU A 185 1.06 -9.34 20.93
CA LEU A 185 0.44 -9.83 22.17
C LEU A 185 -0.86 -9.07 22.43
N ILE A 186 -1.98 -9.59 21.91
CA ILE A 186 -3.27 -8.91 21.96
C ILE A 186 -3.75 -8.66 23.40
N GLY A 187 -3.49 -9.58 24.33
CA GLY A 187 -3.82 -9.34 25.74
C GLY A 187 -3.02 -8.18 26.36
N GLU A 188 -1.81 -7.88 25.85
CA GLU A 188 -1.05 -6.69 26.26
C GLU A 188 -1.59 -5.43 25.59
N TYR A 189 -2.04 -5.52 24.33
CA TYR A 189 -2.72 -4.42 23.63
C TYR A 189 -3.96 -3.95 24.44
N GLU A 190 -4.80 -4.88 24.86
CA GLU A 190 -6.03 -4.58 25.60
C GLU A 190 -5.74 -3.88 26.95
N LYS A 191 -4.69 -4.26 27.65
CA LYS A 191 -4.27 -3.65 28.93
C LYS A 191 -3.75 -2.22 28.80
N LEU A 192 -3.38 -1.75 27.59
CA LEU A 192 -2.88 -0.39 27.38
C LEU A 192 -4.00 0.65 27.40
N PHE A 193 -5.26 0.26 27.22
CA PHE A 193 -6.37 1.21 27.13
C PHE A 193 -6.76 1.77 28.49
N ASN A 194 -6.92 3.08 28.53
CA ASN A 194 -7.38 3.86 29.67
C ASN A 194 -8.03 5.18 29.17
N GLU A 195 -8.51 6.02 30.08
CA GLU A 195 -9.19 7.28 29.77
C GLU A 195 -8.34 8.28 28.96
N ARG A 196 -7.01 8.14 29.00
CA ARG A 196 -6.05 8.97 28.26
C ARG A 196 -5.74 8.44 26.87
N THR A 197 -6.12 7.21 26.53
CA THR A 197 -5.92 6.66 25.20
C THR A 197 -6.77 7.39 24.18
N LYS A 198 -6.14 8.02 23.19
CA LYS A 198 -6.83 8.87 22.19
C LYS A 198 -6.64 8.40 20.75
N PHE A 199 -5.68 7.54 20.50
CA PHE A 199 -5.39 7.11 19.13
C PHE A 199 -4.64 5.78 19.11
N VAL A 200 -4.88 4.97 18.07
CA VAL A 200 -4.12 3.75 17.76
C VAL A 200 -3.57 3.85 16.34
N GLY A 201 -2.25 3.63 16.18
CA GLY A 201 -1.62 3.39 14.88
C GLY A 201 -1.13 1.95 14.81
N VAL A 202 -1.57 1.19 13.81
CA VAL A 202 -1.19 -0.22 13.64
C VAL A 202 -0.94 -0.54 12.19
N MET A 203 0.12 -1.30 11.88
CA MET A 203 0.31 -1.84 10.55
C MET A 203 -0.53 -3.11 10.32
N HIS A 204 -1.07 -3.26 9.12
CA HIS A 204 -1.83 -4.46 8.74
C HIS A 204 -0.91 -5.66 8.52
N VAL A 205 0.18 -5.45 7.79
CA VAL A 205 1.19 -6.48 7.47
C VAL A 205 2.58 -5.93 7.75
N SER A 206 3.39 -6.68 8.49
CA SER A 206 4.77 -6.29 8.79
C SER A 206 5.65 -6.33 7.54
N ASN A 207 6.23 -5.19 7.17
CA ASN A 207 7.20 -5.11 6.09
C ASN A 207 8.53 -5.82 6.39
N ALA A 208 8.83 -6.02 7.66
CA ALA A 208 10.06 -6.70 8.10
C ALA A 208 9.88 -8.20 8.23
N LEU A 209 8.73 -8.67 8.72
CA LEU A 209 8.50 -10.08 9.07
C LEU A 209 7.46 -10.77 8.20
N GLY A 210 6.57 -10.01 7.55
CA GLY A 210 5.41 -10.54 6.84
C GLY A 210 4.20 -10.86 7.75
N THR A 211 4.32 -10.77 9.07
CA THR A 211 3.22 -11.03 10.00
C THR A 211 1.97 -10.23 9.62
N ILE A 212 0.84 -10.91 9.45
CA ILE A 212 -0.48 -10.29 9.25
C ILE A 212 -1.12 -10.10 10.62
N ASN A 213 -1.33 -8.85 11.01
CA ASN A 213 -1.90 -8.50 12.30
C ASN A 213 -3.44 -8.62 12.31
N PRO A 214 -4.06 -8.97 13.43
CA PRO A 214 -5.52 -9.10 13.55
C PRO A 214 -6.20 -7.73 13.71
N VAL A 215 -6.00 -6.84 12.71
CA VAL A 215 -6.41 -5.42 12.81
C VAL A 215 -7.90 -5.24 13.02
N LYS A 216 -8.75 -6.11 12.45
CA LYS A 216 -10.21 -6.06 12.66
C LYS A 216 -10.58 -6.24 14.15
N GLN A 217 -9.94 -7.19 14.83
CA GLN A 217 -10.12 -7.40 16.27
C GLN A 217 -9.63 -6.18 17.06
N MET A 218 -8.46 -5.65 16.69
CA MET A 218 -7.87 -4.48 17.36
C MET A 218 -8.73 -3.23 17.18
N ILE A 219 -9.27 -3.00 15.98
CA ILE A 219 -10.19 -1.88 15.69
C ILE A 219 -11.45 -2.01 16.53
N ALA A 220 -12.10 -3.19 16.55
CA ALA A 220 -13.31 -3.40 17.32
C ALA A 220 -13.10 -3.13 18.82
N PHE A 221 -11.96 -3.55 19.36
CA PHE A 221 -11.60 -3.27 20.76
C PHE A 221 -11.37 -1.77 21.01
N ALA A 222 -10.62 -1.08 20.13
CA ALA A 222 -10.39 0.35 20.25
C ALA A 222 -11.69 1.16 20.17
N HIS A 223 -12.60 0.81 19.26
CA HIS A 223 -13.90 1.45 19.12
C HIS A 223 -14.81 1.25 20.33
N ALA A 224 -14.74 0.10 21.00
CA ALA A 224 -15.46 -0.11 22.26
C ALA A 224 -15.01 0.87 23.36
N HIS A 225 -13.81 1.47 23.22
CA HIS A 225 -13.27 2.51 24.11
C HIS A 225 -13.36 3.92 23.51
N GLY A 226 -14.02 4.08 22.36
CA GLY A 226 -14.17 5.37 21.67
C GLY A 226 -12.88 5.90 21.05
N VAL A 227 -11.90 5.02 20.75
CA VAL A 227 -10.58 5.36 20.24
C VAL A 227 -10.47 5.06 18.75
N PRO A 228 -10.17 6.06 17.89
CA PRO A 228 -9.99 5.85 16.46
C PRO A 228 -8.67 5.15 16.12
N VAL A 229 -8.68 4.44 14.97
CA VAL A 229 -7.56 3.62 14.51
C VAL A 229 -7.13 4.00 13.11
N LEU A 230 -5.82 4.26 12.94
CA LEU A 230 -5.16 4.32 11.65
C LEU A 230 -4.47 2.98 11.36
N VAL A 231 -4.75 2.43 10.19
CA VAL A 231 -4.09 1.22 9.70
C VAL A 231 -3.09 1.56 8.60
N ASP A 232 -1.82 1.24 8.81
CA ASP A 232 -0.81 1.24 7.75
C ASP A 232 -0.98 -0.02 6.89
N GLY A 233 -1.57 0.16 5.72
CA GLY A 233 -1.87 -0.88 4.75
C GLY A 233 -0.82 -1.04 3.65
N ALA A 234 0.35 -0.41 3.78
CA ALA A 234 1.36 -0.35 2.72
C ALA A 234 1.84 -1.74 2.23
N GLN A 235 1.78 -2.75 3.08
CA GLN A 235 2.13 -4.13 2.72
C GLN A 235 0.89 -5.04 2.57
N ALA A 236 -0.29 -4.60 2.99
CA ALA A 236 -1.51 -5.39 2.80
C ALA A 236 -2.16 -5.15 1.44
N ALA A 237 -2.28 -3.88 1.04
CA ALA A 237 -2.95 -3.50 -0.20
C ALA A 237 -2.40 -4.21 -1.46
N PRO A 238 -1.07 -4.45 -1.63
CA PRO A 238 -0.57 -5.18 -2.80
C PRO A 238 -0.75 -6.70 -2.74
N HIS A 239 -0.97 -7.29 -1.55
CA HIS A 239 -0.84 -8.73 -1.33
C HIS A 239 -2.13 -9.43 -0.93
N MET A 240 -3.17 -8.68 -0.55
CA MET A 240 -4.44 -9.26 -0.09
C MET A 240 -5.60 -8.31 -0.36
N LYS A 241 -6.81 -8.87 -0.41
CA LYS A 241 -8.01 -8.06 -0.49
C LYS A 241 -8.16 -7.18 0.76
N VAL A 242 -8.35 -5.87 0.54
CA VAL A 242 -8.63 -4.90 1.60
C VAL A 242 -10.07 -4.44 1.49
N ASP A 243 -10.79 -4.49 2.60
CA ASP A 243 -12.16 -4.01 2.72
C ASP A 243 -12.25 -3.08 3.94
N VAL A 244 -12.12 -1.77 3.71
CA VAL A 244 -12.11 -0.78 4.79
C VAL A 244 -13.47 -0.64 5.49
N ALA A 245 -14.55 -0.98 4.79
CA ALA A 245 -15.90 -0.97 5.38
C ALA A 245 -16.09 -2.17 6.33
N ASP A 246 -15.58 -3.36 5.97
CA ASP A 246 -15.62 -4.56 6.82
C ASP A 246 -14.63 -4.46 8.00
N LEU A 247 -13.46 -3.86 7.78
CA LEU A 247 -12.50 -3.57 8.86
C LEU A 247 -13.03 -2.52 9.84
N ASP A 248 -13.89 -1.64 9.37
CA ASP A 248 -14.39 -0.46 10.09
C ASP A 248 -13.27 0.47 10.60
N CYS A 249 -12.11 0.51 9.92
CA CYS A 249 -11.01 1.38 10.30
C CYS A 249 -11.37 2.86 10.06
N ASP A 250 -10.79 3.74 10.86
CA ASP A 250 -11.03 5.19 10.76
C ASP A 250 -10.17 5.84 9.68
N PHE A 251 -8.94 5.32 9.53
CA PHE A 251 -7.99 5.71 8.50
C PHE A 251 -7.26 4.48 7.97
N TYR A 252 -6.94 4.49 6.66
CA TYR A 252 -6.15 3.45 6.00
C TYR A 252 -5.20 4.08 5.00
N ALA A 253 -3.91 3.74 5.05
CA ALA A 253 -2.89 4.37 4.22
C ALA A 253 -2.08 3.35 3.42
N PHE A 254 -1.80 3.63 2.12
CA PHE A 254 -0.91 2.81 1.30
C PHE A 254 -0.26 3.62 0.17
N SER A 255 0.76 3.02 -0.49
CA SER A 255 1.56 3.66 -1.54
C SER A 255 1.41 2.98 -2.88
N GLY A 256 1.35 3.77 -3.95
CA GLY A 256 1.18 3.27 -5.32
C GLY A 256 2.36 2.41 -5.80
N HIS A 257 3.60 2.79 -5.48
CA HIS A 257 4.80 2.07 -5.94
C HIS A 257 4.95 0.64 -5.40
N LYS A 258 4.16 0.25 -4.39
CA LYS A 258 4.09 -1.13 -3.90
C LYS A 258 2.94 -1.92 -4.55
N LEU A 259 2.02 -1.19 -5.17
CA LEU A 259 0.80 -1.70 -5.82
C LEU A 259 0.95 -1.72 -7.35
N CYS A 260 2.14 -2.01 -7.89
CA CYS A 260 2.47 -1.98 -9.31
C CYS A 260 2.23 -0.61 -10.00
N GLY A 261 2.03 0.43 -9.21
CA GLY A 261 1.77 1.79 -9.66
C GLY A 261 3.01 2.70 -9.61
N PRO A 262 2.85 3.97 -9.98
CA PRO A 262 3.93 4.95 -9.96
C PRO A 262 4.42 5.29 -8.54
N THR A 263 5.66 5.77 -8.46
CA THR A 263 6.19 6.50 -7.30
C THR A 263 5.53 7.88 -7.17
N GLY A 264 5.60 8.49 -5.99
CA GLY A 264 5.09 9.85 -5.75
C GLY A 264 3.57 9.95 -5.67
N ILE A 265 2.89 8.82 -5.53
CA ILE A 265 1.44 8.73 -5.31
C ILE A 265 1.13 7.69 -4.22
N GLY A 266 0.16 7.98 -3.40
CA GLY A 266 -0.41 7.08 -2.40
C GLY A 266 -1.81 7.54 -2.02
N ILE A 267 -2.42 6.78 -1.14
CA ILE A 267 -3.79 6.98 -0.70
C ILE A 267 -3.86 7.10 0.81
N LEU A 268 -4.66 8.04 1.25
CA LEU A 268 -5.30 8.03 2.56
C LEU A 268 -6.80 7.80 2.37
N TYR A 269 -7.31 6.70 2.87
CA TYR A 269 -8.72 6.55 3.18
C TYR A 269 -8.99 7.11 4.57
N GLY A 270 -10.12 7.80 4.74
CA GLY A 270 -10.60 8.21 6.05
C GLY A 270 -12.12 8.29 6.07
N LYS A 271 -12.75 7.89 7.18
CA LYS A 271 -14.19 8.06 7.36
C LYS A 271 -14.60 9.52 7.17
N ALA A 272 -15.57 9.82 6.32
CA ALA A 272 -15.99 11.18 5.96
C ALA A 272 -16.21 12.08 7.20
N ALA A 273 -16.89 11.56 8.21
CA ALA A 273 -17.16 12.31 9.45
C ALA A 273 -15.89 12.75 10.22
N LEU A 274 -14.80 11.97 10.13
CA LEU A 274 -13.52 12.33 10.72
C LEU A 274 -12.76 13.32 9.84
N LEU A 275 -12.71 13.08 8.53
CA LEU A 275 -12.07 13.98 7.57
C LEU A 275 -12.68 15.39 7.61
N GLU A 276 -14.00 15.51 7.71
CA GLU A 276 -14.67 16.80 7.83
C GLU A 276 -14.25 17.58 9.07
N ARG A 277 -13.96 16.88 10.17
CA ARG A 277 -13.52 17.49 11.44
C ARG A 277 -12.03 17.81 11.49
N MET A 278 -11.20 17.21 10.61
CA MET A 278 -9.75 17.44 10.58
C MET A 278 -9.41 18.85 10.08
N GLN A 279 -8.22 19.32 10.45
CA GLN A 279 -7.63 20.53 9.89
C GLN A 279 -6.91 20.19 8.56
N PRO A 280 -6.83 21.14 7.60
CA PRO A 280 -5.96 20.96 6.44
C PRO A 280 -4.51 20.70 6.85
N PHE A 281 -3.80 19.91 6.05
CA PHE A 281 -2.38 19.63 6.25
C PHE A 281 -1.48 20.60 5.49
N LYS A 282 -1.82 20.85 4.22
CA LYS A 282 -1.13 21.80 3.32
C LYS A 282 -2.07 22.93 2.95
N GLY A 283 -1.53 24.14 2.78
CA GLY A 283 -2.27 25.28 2.27
C GLY A 283 -1.85 25.60 0.84
N GLY A 284 -2.80 26.02 0.01
CA GLY A 284 -2.54 26.39 -1.40
C GLY A 284 -3.81 26.59 -2.20
N GLY A 285 -3.71 26.57 -3.52
CA GLY A 285 -4.86 26.53 -4.43
C GLY A 285 -5.62 25.23 -4.33
N ASP A 286 -6.79 25.15 -4.92
CA ASP A 286 -7.76 24.05 -5.00
C ASP A 286 -8.39 23.62 -3.66
N MET A 287 -7.65 23.64 -2.55
CA MET A 287 -8.13 23.25 -1.23
C MET A 287 -8.95 24.34 -0.52
N ILE A 288 -9.23 25.46 -1.17
CA ILE A 288 -9.94 26.62 -0.63
C ILE A 288 -11.23 26.92 -1.39
N LEU A 289 -12.22 27.50 -0.70
CA LEU A 289 -13.40 28.11 -1.30
C LEU A 289 -13.22 29.60 -1.51
N SER A 290 -12.66 30.30 -0.51
CA SER A 290 -12.34 31.73 -0.59
C SER A 290 -11.11 32.08 0.23
N VAL A 291 -10.36 33.07 -0.21
CA VAL A 291 -9.17 33.59 0.47
C VAL A 291 -9.23 35.12 0.47
N THR A 292 -9.07 35.71 1.64
CA THR A 292 -8.69 37.10 1.84
C THR A 292 -7.42 37.14 2.69
N PHE A 293 -6.80 38.31 2.88
CA PHE A 293 -5.65 38.40 3.80
C PHE A 293 -6.03 38.13 5.26
N GLU A 294 -7.31 38.35 5.62
CA GLU A 294 -7.81 38.16 6.97
C GLU A 294 -8.31 36.75 7.25
N LYS A 295 -8.80 36.02 6.20
CA LYS A 295 -9.45 34.74 6.42
C LYS A 295 -9.46 33.86 5.17
N THR A 296 -9.28 32.55 5.39
CA THR A 296 -9.50 31.51 4.40
C THR A 296 -10.66 30.60 4.80
N THR A 297 -11.52 30.26 3.85
CA THR A 297 -12.49 29.16 3.98
C THR A 297 -12.04 28.00 3.11
N TYR A 298 -12.12 26.80 3.67
CA TYR A 298 -11.61 25.60 3.01
C TYR A 298 -12.66 24.90 2.18
N ASN A 299 -12.22 24.16 1.19
CA ASN A 299 -13.05 23.31 0.35
C ASN A 299 -13.59 22.10 1.14
N THR A 300 -14.53 21.39 0.56
CA THR A 300 -15.02 20.10 1.06
C THR A 300 -14.00 18.98 0.83
N ILE A 301 -14.18 17.84 1.50
CA ILE A 301 -13.41 16.63 1.23
C ILE A 301 -13.76 16.08 -0.19
N PRO A 302 -12.79 15.50 -0.91
CA PRO A 302 -11.40 15.27 -0.56
C PRO A 302 -10.49 16.50 -0.79
N HIS A 303 -10.93 17.47 -1.59
CA HIS A 303 -10.13 18.62 -2.06
C HIS A 303 -9.52 19.46 -0.96
N LYS A 304 -10.16 19.52 0.21
CA LYS A 304 -9.63 20.17 1.43
C LYS A 304 -8.21 19.71 1.79
N PHE A 305 -7.80 18.49 1.39
CA PHE A 305 -6.50 17.92 1.69
C PHE A 305 -5.56 17.82 0.48
N GLU A 306 -6.02 18.24 -0.70
CA GLU A 306 -5.29 18.17 -1.97
C GLU A 306 -4.94 19.59 -2.44
N ALA A 307 -3.87 20.17 -1.87
CA ALA A 307 -3.44 21.52 -2.17
C ALA A 307 -2.54 21.60 -3.39
N GLY A 308 -2.82 22.53 -4.30
CA GLY A 308 -2.06 22.78 -5.51
C GLY A 308 -2.34 21.76 -6.62
N THR A 309 -1.60 21.84 -7.73
CA THR A 309 -1.73 20.88 -8.83
C THR A 309 -1.28 19.49 -8.35
N PRO A 310 -2.18 18.49 -8.37
CA PRO A 310 -1.85 17.15 -7.88
C PRO A 310 -1.00 16.35 -8.87
N PRO A 311 -0.47 15.19 -8.49
CA PRO A 311 0.29 14.29 -9.37
C PRO A 311 -0.64 13.54 -10.34
N ILE A 312 -1.26 14.25 -11.29
CA ILE A 312 -2.34 13.79 -12.16
C ILE A 312 -1.98 12.49 -12.89
N ALA A 313 -0.81 12.48 -13.56
CA ALA A 313 -0.34 11.30 -14.30
C ALA A 313 -0.17 10.09 -13.37
N ALA A 314 0.38 10.29 -12.17
CA ALA A 314 0.61 9.22 -11.21
C ALA A 314 -0.72 8.68 -10.64
N ALA A 315 -1.71 9.54 -10.39
CA ALA A 315 -3.05 9.11 -9.95
C ALA A 315 -3.73 8.24 -11.03
N ILE A 316 -3.69 8.67 -12.29
CA ILE A 316 -4.23 7.92 -13.43
C ILE A 316 -3.50 6.59 -13.62
N GLY A 317 -2.16 6.59 -13.49
CA GLY A 317 -1.35 5.36 -13.52
C GLY A 317 -1.67 4.40 -12.39
N LEU A 318 -1.92 4.91 -11.17
CA LEU A 318 -2.34 4.10 -10.04
C LEU A 318 -3.75 3.49 -10.28
N GLY A 319 -4.66 4.26 -10.90
CA GLY A 319 -5.96 3.73 -11.35
C GLY A 319 -5.82 2.56 -12.33
N ALA A 320 -4.85 2.61 -13.24
CA ALA A 320 -4.56 1.48 -14.15
C ALA A 320 -3.93 0.29 -13.42
N ALA A 321 -3.11 0.54 -12.41
CA ALA A 321 -2.51 -0.53 -11.60
C ALA A 321 -3.57 -1.33 -10.82
N VAL A 322 -4.55 -0.66 -10.22
CA VAL A 322 -5.64 -1.37 -9.51
C VAL A 322 -6.57 -2.10 -10.47
N ASP A 323 -6.79 -1.59 -11.69
CA ASP A 323 -7.52 -2.32 -12.73
C ASP A 323 -6.78 -3.62 -13.09
N TYR A 324 -5.46 -3.55 -13.28
CA TYR A 324 -4.62 -4.70 -13.60
C TYR A 324 -4.67 -5.77 -12.50
N LEU A 325 -4.48 -5.38 -11.24
CA LEU A 325 -4.53 -6.29 -10.09
C LEU A 325 -5.93 -6.88 -9.89
N SER A 326 -6.98 -6.06 -10.04
CA SER A 326 -8.38 -6.51 -9.94
C SER A 326 -8.73 -7.50 -11.05
N GLY A 327 -8.16 -7.32 -12.24
CA GLY A 327 -8.33 -8.25 -13.37
C GLY A 327 -7.71 -9.63 -13.15
N ILE A 328 -6.65 -9.72 -12.34
CA ILE A 328 -6.06 -10.99 -11.88
C ILE A 328 -6.88 -11.57 -10.73
N GLY A 329 -7.27 -10.72 -9.78
CA GLY A 329 -8.00 -11.07 -8.56
C GLY A 329 -7.08 -11.20 -7.33
N MET A 330 -7.37 -10.40 -6.29
CA MET A 330 -6.52 -10.32 -5.09
C MET A 330 -6.42 -11.65 -4.33
N ASP A 331 -7.48 -12.48 -4.33
CA ASP A 331 -7.46 -13.79 -3.67
C ASP A 331 -6.53 -14.78 -4.41
N VAL A 332 -6.48 -14.69 -5.74
CA VAL A 332 -5.59 -15.50 -6.58
C VAL A 332 -4.13 -15.07 -6.38
N ILE A 333 -3.88 -13.77 -6.32
CA ILE A 333 -2.57 -13.19 -5.99
C ILE A 333 -2.09 -13.70 -4.63
N ALA A 334 -2.91 -13.54 -3.59
CA ALA A 334 -2.58 -13.98 -2.22
C ALA A 334 -2.26 -15.48 -2.16
N ALA A 335 -3.04 -16.32 -2.82
CA ALA A 335 -2.83 -17.78 -2.86
C ALA A 335 -1.50 -18.16 -3.53
N HIS A 336 -1.17 -17.53 -4.67
CA HIS A 336 0.10 -17.77 -5.36
C HIS A 336 1.30 -17.33 -4.50
N GLU A 337 1.24 -16.13 -3.96
CA GLU A 337 2.31 -15.60 -3.11
C GLU A 337 2.52 -16.42 -1.84
N LEU A 338 1.45 -16.93 -1.24
CA LEU A 338 1.53 -17.84 -0.10
C LEU A 338 2.21 -19.18 -0.49
N ALA A 339 1.95 -19.70 -1.68
CA ALA A 339 2.63 -20.90 -2.17
C ALA A 339 4.15 -20.66 -2.32
N LEU A 340 4.57 -19.50 -2.86
CA LEU A 340 5.98 -19.10 -2.94
C LEU A 340 6.63 -19.00 -1.56
N LEU A 341 5.96 -18.35 -0.61
CA LEU A 341 6.43 -18.21 0.76
C LEU A 341 6.59 -19.57 1.45
N ASN A 342 5.61 -20.46 1.31
CA ASN A 342 5.65 -21.80 1.90
C ASN A 342 6.80 -22.61 1.36
N HIS A 343 7.01 -22.59 0.02
CA HIS A 343 8.13 -23.27 -0.61
C HIS A 343 9.49 -22.73 -0.11
N ALA A 344 9.64 -21.39 -0.09
CA ALA A 344 10.86 -20.75 0.42
C ALA A 344 11.12 -21.09 1.90
N THR A 345 10.08 -21.04 2.74
CA THR A 345 10.16 -21.36 4.16
C THR A 345 10.59 -22.80 4.40
N GLU A 346 9.98 -23.74 3.68
CA GLU A 346 10.32 -25.16 3.78
C GLU A 346 11.79 -25.42 3.39
N GLN A 347 12.26 -24.83 2.29
CA GLN A 347 13.63 -24.99 1.83
C GLN A 347 14.63 -24.36 2.82
N VAL A 348 14.38 -23.14 3.31
CA VAL A 348 15.26 -22.46 4.27
C VAL A 348 15.33 -23.22 5.59
N ASN A 349 14.21 -23.76 6.10
CA ASN A 349 14.21 -24.55 7.33
C ASN A 349 15.06 -25.84 7.27
N ARG A 350 15.35 -26.31 6.06
CA ARG A 350 16.25 -27.49 5.83
C ARG A 350 17.72 -27.08 5.71
N MET A 351 18.05 -25.79 5.77
CA MET A 351 19.42 -25.30 5.61
C MET A 351 20.08 -25.08 6.97
N PRO A 352 21.07 -25.90 7.37
CA PRO A 352 21.83 -25.65 8.59
C PRO A 352 22.49 -24.25 8.53
N GLY A 353 22.51 -23.53 9.67
CA GLY A 353 23.12 -22.20 9.74
C GLY A 353 22.32 -21.07 9.05
N VAL A 354 21.08 -21.33 8.63
CA VAL A 354 20.16 -20.29 8.17
C VAL A 354 18.95 -20.23 9.10
N ARG A 355 18.67 -19.07 9.64
CA ARG A 355 17.57 -18.86 10.59
C ARG A 355 16.56 -17.87 10.05
N ILE A 356 15.28 -18.28 10.02
CA ILE A 356 14.16 -17.37 9.70
C ILE A 356 13.90 -16.44 10.90
N ILE A 357 13.71 -15.15 10.62
CA ILE A 357 13.33 -14.13 11.59
C ILE A 357 11.85 -13.78 11.38
N GLY A 358 11.02 -14.06 12.39
CA GLY A 358 9.57 -13.94 12.30
C GLY A 358 8.92 -15.19 11.71
N THR A 359 8.40 -16.03 12.60
CA THR A 359 7.81 -17.34 12.30
C THR A 359 6.31 -17.38 12.63
N ALA A 360 5.64 -16.22 12.54
CA ALA A 360 4.20 -16.11 12.75
C ALA A 360 3.42 -17.11 11.86
N GLY A 361 2.33 -17.64 12.39
CA GLY A 361 1.50 -18.61 11.67
C GLY A 361 0.75 -18.01 10.47
N ASN A 362 0.44 -16.71 10.52
CA ASN A 362 -0.24 -15.97 9.45
C ASN A 362 0.69 -14.90 8.87
N LYS A 363 1.13 -15.09 7.64
CA LYS A 363 2.11 -14.23 6.97
C LYS A 363 1.74 -13.93 5.53
N ALA A 364 2.03 -12.69 5.10
CA ALA A 364 2.16 -12.35 3.70
C ALA A 364 3.55 -12.76 3.16
N ALA A 365 3.75 -12.64 1.86
CA ALA A 365 4.88 -13.17 1.11
C ALA A 365 6.23 -12.48 1.39
N VAL A 366 6.62 -12.42 2.66
CA VAL A 366 7.89 -11.86 3.14
C VAL A 366 8.65 -12.88 3.98
N LEU A 367 9.89 -13.16 3.59
CA LEU A 367 10.82 -14.05 4.27
C LEU A 367 12.05 -13.26 4.71
N SER A 368 12.18 -12.97 6.01
CA SER A 368 13.40 -12.42 6.60
C SER A 368 14.24 -13.52 7.20
N PHE A 369 15.53 -13.49 6.94
CA PHE A 369 16.45 -14.54 7.39
C PHE A 369 17.83 -13.98 7.77
N ALA A 370 18.57 -14.74 8.53
CA ALA A 370 19.97 -14.52 8.86
C ALA A 370 20.78 -15.79 8.52
N VAL A 371 22.01 -15.60 8.05
CA VAL A 371 22.99 -16.69 7.82
C VAL A 371 24.04 -16.58 8.92
N ASP A 372 24.26 -17.66 9.65
CA ASP A 372 25.17 -17.68 10.77
C ASP A 372 26.60 -17.29 10.36
N GLY A 373 27.20 -16.38 11.11
CA GLY A 373 28.55 -15.88 10.84
C GLY A 373 28.68 -14.92 9.66
N VAL A 374 27.60 -14.63 8.90
CA VAL A 374 27.65 -13.77 7.72
C VAL A 374 26.85 -12.49 7.94
N HIS A 375 27.47 -11.34 7.69
CA HIS A 375 26.75 -10.07 7.79
C HIS A 375 25.71 -9.96 6.67
N PRO A 376 24.46 -9.47 6.94
CA PRO A 376 23.41 -9.38 5.93
C PRO A 376 23.81 -8.62 4.66
N HIS A 377 24.67 -7.60 4.76
CA HIS A 377 25.18 -6.87 3.61
C HIS A 377 25.96 -7.78 2.65
N ASP A 378 26.80 -8.67 3.19
CA ASP A 378 27.59 -9.61 2.38
C ASP A 378 26.68 -10.66 1.73
N VAL A 379 25.65 -11.12 2.46
CA VAL A 379 24.59 -11.98 1.91
C VAL A 379 23.95 -11.30 0.69
N GLY A 380 23.52 -10.05 0.81
CA GLY A 380 22.91 -9.30 -0.29
C GLY A 380 23.87 -9.10 -1.47
N THR A 381 25.13 -8.79 -1.20
CA THR A 381 26.16 -8.59 -2.24
C THR A 381 26.40 -9.87 -3.06
N LEU A 382 26.54 -11.00 -2.39
CA LEU A 382 26.74 -12.30 -3.07
C LEU A 382 25.49 -12.75 -3.82
N LEU A 383 24.29 -12.58 -3.25
CA LEU A 383 23.03 -12.86 -3.94
C LEU A 383 22.89 -12.02 -5.20
N ASN A 384 23.26 -10.73 -5.15
CA ASN A 384 23.23 -9.87 -6.35
C ASN A 384 24.18 -10.37 -7.45
N GLN A 385 25.35 -10.94 -7.09
CA GLN A 385 26.25 -11.57 -8.07
C GLN A 385 25.63 -12.82 -8.70
N GLU A 386 24.69 -13.47 -8.00
CA GLU A 386 23.89 -14.58 -8.52
C GLU A 386 22.64 -14.12 -9.30
N GLY A 387 22.45 -12.79 -9.49
CA GLY A 387 21.29 -12.21 -10.16
C GLY A 387 20.06 -12.07 -9.26
N VAL A 388 20.17 -12.38 -7.95
CA VAL A 388 19.06 -12.36 -7.00
C VAL A 388 19.05 -11.07 -6.20
N ALA A 389 18.04 -10.23 -6.43
CA ALA A 389 17.84 -8.96 -5.74
C ALA A 389 17.02 -9.16 -4.46
N VAL A 390 17.65 -8.99 -3.31
CA VAL A 390 17.01 -8.98 -1.99
C VAL A 390 17.36 -7.69 -1.25
N ARG A 391 16.63 -7.38 -0.20
CA ARG A 391 16.96 -6.26 0.66
C ARG A 391 17.70 -6.70 1.92
N THR A 392 18.67 -5.89 2.37
CA THR A 392 19.40 -6.11 3.63
C THR A 392 19.31 -4.86 4.51
N GLY A 393 19.32 -5.04 5.83
CA GLY A 393 19.30 -3.94 6.79
C GLY A 393 18.17 -4.03 7.81
N HIS A 394 17.76 -2.85 8.33
CA HIS A 394 16.70 -2.75 9.35
C HIS A 394 15.29 -2.70 8.78
N HIS A 395 15.11 -2.59 7.45
CA HIS A 395 13.82 -2.50 6.76
C HIS A 395 12.92 -1.37 7.27
N CYS A 396 13.49 -0.27 7.77
CA CYS A 396 12.77 0.82 8.46
C CYS A 396 11.92 0.32 9.65
N ALA A 397 12.37 -0.73 10.35
CA ALA A 397 11.74 -1.37 11.50
C ALA A 397 12.80 -1.70 12.58
N GLN A 398 13.58 -0.70 12.99
CA GLN A 398 14.63 -0.88 14.01
C GLN A 398 14.13 -1.51 15.32
N PRO A 399 12.92 -1.18 15.85
CA PRO A 399 12.39 -1.84 17.04
C PRO A 399 12.25 -3.36 16.90
N VAL A 400 11.91 -3.84 15.69
CA VAL A 400 11.85 -5.29 15.40
C VAL A 400 13.24 -5.91 15.48
N MET A 401 14.27 -5.27 14.91
CA MET A 401 15.65 -5.75 14.98
C MET A 401 16.15 -5.84 16.43
N GLN A 402 15.83 -4.83 17.24
CA GLN A 402 16.15 -4.82 18.67
C GLN A 402 15.45 -5.97 19.42
N ARG A 403 14.17 -6.20 19.13
CA ARG A 403 13.38 -7.28 19.75
C ARG A 403 13.97 -8.67 19.46
N PHE A 404 14.41 -8.90 18.22
CA PHE A 404 15.03 -10.17 17.83
C PHE A 404 16.53 -10.24 18.11
N ARG A 405 17.13 -9.17 18.65
CA ARG A 405 18.57 -9.07 18.97
C ARG A 405 19.45 -9.37 17.76
N VAL A 406 19.06 -8.88 16.61
CA VAL A 406 19.83 -8.96 15.37
C VAL A 406 20.19 -7.56 14.89
N PRO A 407 21.41 -7.32 14.36
CA PRO A 407 21.79 -6.01 13.84
C PRO A 407 21.00 -5.63 12.59
N ALA A 408 20.67 -6.62 11.76
CA ALA A 408 19.96 -6.50 10.49
C ALA A 408 19.50 -7.89 10.05
N THR A 409 18.68 -7.94 9.00
CA THR A 409 18.31 -9.20 8.30
C THR A 409 18.46 -9.06 6.79
N SER A 410 18.56 -10.19 6.09
CA SER A 410 18.28 -10.29 4.66
C SER A 410 16.79 -10.60 4.48
N ARG A 411 16.13 -9.91 3.54
CA ARG A 411 14.70 -10.07 3.31
C ARG A 411 14.43 -10.36 1.83
N ALA A 412 13.88 -11.52 1.54
CA ALA A 412 13.24 -11.82 0.29
C ALA A 412 11.73 -11.52 0.42
N SER A 413 11.15 -10.86 -0.55
CA SER A 413 9.72 -10.57 -0.63
C SER A 413 9.21 -10.87 -2.02
N PHE A 414 8.18 -11.72 -2.09
CA PHE A 414 7.63 -12.23 -3.31
C PHE A 414 6.43 -11.38 -3.76
N ALA A 415 6.16 -11.40 -5.05
CA ALA A 415 4.97 -10.85 -5.66
C ALA A 415 4.37 -11.85 -6.63
N PHE A 416 3.15 -11.63 -7.04
CA PHE A 416 2.39 -12.55 -7.90
C PHE A 416 3.04 -12.86 -9.26
N TYR A 417 3.99 -12.06 -9.72
CA TYR A 417 4.78 -12.33 -10.93
C TYR A 417 6.07 -13.13 -10.66
N ASN A 418 6.37 -13.47 -9.39
CA ASN A 418 7.49 -14.36 -9.12
C ASN A 418 7.12 -15.83 -9.35
N SER A 419 8.12 -16.65 -9.70
CA SER A 419 7.95 -18.07 -9.97
C SER A 419 8.62 -18.94 -8.91
N MET A 420 8.25 -20.23 -8.85
CA MET A 420 8.94 -21.23 -8.00
C MET A 420 10.41 -21.35 -8.34
N ALA A 421 10.78 -21.26 -9.62
CA ALA A 421 12.17 -21.28 -10.06
C ALA A 421 12.98 -20.09 -9.49
N GLU A 422 12.36 -18.93 -9.28
CA GLU A 422 13.03 -17.80 -8.63
C GLU A 422 13.25 -18.03 -7.14
N VAL A 423 12.34 -18.74 -6.47
CA VAL A 423 12.57 -19.21 -5.10
C VAL A 423 13.74 -20.20 -5.06
N ASP A 424 13.81 -21.15 -5.97
CA ASP A 424 14.91 -22.11 -6.06
C ASP A 424 16.25 -21.41 -6.34
N ALA A 425 16.26 -20.34 -7.15
CA ALA A 425 17.44 -19.50 -7.39
C ALA A 425 17.90 -18.79 -6.11
N LEU A 426 16.97 -18.27 -5.29
CA LEU A 426 17.29 -17.70 -3.96
C LEU A 426 17.97 -18.76 -3.07
N ILE A 427 17.41 -19.96 -3.00
CA ILE A 427 17.95 -21.06 -2.18
C ILE A 427 19.36 -21.46 -2.66
N ALA A 428 19.57 -21.57 -3.97
CA ALA A 428 20.89 -21.83 -4.54
C ALA A 428 21.89 -20.70 -4.20
N GLY A 429 21.47 -19.46 -4.31
CA GLY A 429 22.26 -18.30 -3.93
C GLY A 429 22.66 -18.30 -2.46
N ILE A 430 21.74 -18.62 -1.52
CA ILE A 430 22.06 -18.74 -0.10
C ILE A 430 23.10 -19.85 0.15
N ARG A 431 23.01 -20.99 -0.55
CA ARG A 431 24.03 -22.04 -0.47
C ARG A 431 25.40 -21.57 -0.98
N THR A 432 25.43 -20.73 -2.02
CA THR A 432 26.68 -20.10 -2.49
C THR A 432 27.26 -19.20 -1.41
N VAL A 433 26.44 -18.36 -0.74
CA VAL A 433 26.88 -17.55 0.40
C VAL A 433 27.52 -18.43 1.48
N GLN A 434 26.86 -19.49 1.91
CA GLN A 434 27.38 -20.42 2.92
C GLN A 434 28.75 -21.01 2.53
N LYS A 435 28.92 -21.40 1.25
CA LYS A 435 30.20 -21.95 0.77
C LYS A 435 31.35 -20.95 0.77
N VAL A 436 31.05 -19.66 0.54
CA VAL A 436 32.10 -18.60 0.55
C VAL A 436 32.60 -18.32 1.96
N PHE A 437 31.77 -18.52 2.98
CA PHE A 437 32.11 -18.23 4.39
C PHE A 437 32.35 -19.51 5.23
N ALA A 438 32.29 -20.71 4.62
CA ALA A 438 32.69 -21.96 5.28
C ALA A 438 34.22 -22.14 5.25
#